data_ae9b461e4fd136dde88d1ba06f113b72
#
_entry.id   ae9b461e4fd136dde88d1ba06f113b72
#
_cell.length_a   1.000
_cell.length_b   1.000
_cell.length_c   1.000
_cell.angle_alpha   90.00
_cell.angle_beta   90.00
_cell.angle_gamma   90.00
#
_symmetry.space_group_name_H-M   'P 1'
#
loop_
_entity.id
_entity.type
_entity.pdbx_description
1 polymer ?
#
loop_
_entity_poly.entity_id
_entity_poly.type
_entity_poly.pdbx_seq_one_letter_code
_entity_poly.pdbx_strand_id
1 'polypeptide(L)'
;MLQTVLHIIFALFFLYLAASVLYLLMLSIAARFRKKIDYSMVAEKKKIAVFIPSYKEDGIIVDTALQASRHFYPSDKFTVIVIADKLQSETVAKLKAIPVEVVEVAFDVSMKSKSLNAALNKFDDKGFDIGMILDADNVMGTDCLEKVNAAFHKGYEVVQCHRTAKNQQTPVALLDAISEEINNNIFRQGQRAMGLPSSLIGSGIAFDYSLLHYIFNLPEIQNNPGEDREIDVQLVIKKMDVEYIEDAYVYDEKVASAAVFERQRVRWLEAQVTHIKGFLQPKLASQRSSRVFLHKFFQCFLLPRLLYIALFGVMLVLLLVQYLFSASFIFPSAEIWIALTVLYFATLLLSIPGRFYTMTTFKAILHIPLLAVSMIKAMLKIKTNRRYFIHTPKTFSSK
;
A
#
# COMPACT_ATOMS: atom_id res chain seq x y z
N MET A 1 2.01 -45.28 -3.98
CA MET A 1 2.21 -44.21 -5.01
C MET A 1 1.34 -42.98 -4.75
N LEU A 2 0.02 -43.05 -4.67
CA LEU A 2 -0.86 -41.88 -4.42
C LEU A 2 -0.54 -41.18 -3.10
N GLN A 3 -0.38 -41.90 -2.00
CA GLN A 3 -0.05 -41.33 -0.69
C GLN A 3 1.28 -40.58 -0.71
N THR A 4 2.31 -41.14 -1.35
CA THR A 4 3.62 -40.49 -1.50
C THR A 4 3.51 -39.17 -2.25
N VAL A 5 2.71 -39.15 -3.35
CA VAL A 5 2.48 -37.94 -4.14
C VAL A 5 1.77 -36.87 -3.28
N LEU A 6 0.74 -37.26 -2.52
CA LEU A 6 0.02 -36.35 -1.62
C LEU A 6 0.97 -35.79 -0.55
N HIS A 7 1.80 -36.63 0.07
CA HIS A 7 2.79 -36.17 1.07
C HIS A 7 3.77 -35.17 0.49
N ILE A 8 4.25 -35.36 -0.75
CA ILE A 8 5.14 -34.40 -1.43
C ILE A 8 4.40 -33.07 -1.67
N ILE A 9 3.16 -33.12 -2.16
CA ILE A 9 2.36 -31.90 -2.38
C ILE A 9 2.16 -31.14 -1.08
N PHE A 10 1.74 -31.79 0.00
CA PHE A 10 1.55 -31.16 1.31
C PHE A 10 2.87 -30.65 1.89
N ALA A 11 3.98 -31.37 1.69
CA ALA A 11 5.30 -30.92 2.13
C ALA A 11 5.72 -29.62 1.44
N LEU A 12 5.59 -29.54 0.12
CA LEU A 12 5.92 -28.32 -0.64
C LEU A 12 5.02 -27.15 -0.24
N PHE A 13 3.73 -27.42 -0.08
CA PHE A 13 2.76 -26.42 0.37
C PHE A 13 3.09 -25.93 1.80
N PHE A 14 3.41 -26.85 2.69
CA PHE A 14 3.85 -26.52 4.05
C PHE A 14 5.11 -25.64 4.04
N LEU A 15 6.13 -26.01 3.27
CA LEU A 15 7.38 -25.25 3.18
C LEU A 15 7.13 -23.81 2.69
N TYR A 16 6.27 -23.63 1.70
CA TYR A 16 5.90 -22.29 1.24
C TYR A 16 5.19 -21.48 2.33
N LEU A 17 4.20 -22.06 3.02
CA LEU A 17 3.48 -21.37 4.09
C LEU A 17 4.40 -21.10 5.29
N ALA A 18 5.24 -22.05 5.67
CA ALA A 18 6.20 -21.88 6.77
C ALA A 18 7.20 -20.77 6.48
N ALA A 19 7.79 -20.74 5.27
CA ALA A 19 8.70 -19.67 4.86
C ALA A 19 7.99 -18.31 4.91
N SER A 20 6.74 -18.23 4.42
CA SER A 20 5.95 -17.02 4.45
C SER A 20 5.63 -16.56 5.88
N VAL A 21 5.19 -17.46 6.75
CA VAL A 21 4.85 -17.15 8.15
C VAL A 21 6.10 -16.70 8.92
N LEU A 22 7.22 -17.41 8.78
CA LEU A 22 8.47 -17.06 9.44
C LEU A 22 8.99 -15.69 8.98
N TYR A 23 8.88 -15.38 7.68
CA TYR A 23 9.24 -14.07 7.14
C TYR A 23 8.36 -12.95 7.75
N LEU A 24 7.04 -13.13 7.78
CA LEU A 24 6.11 -12.15 8.37
C LEU A 24 6.35 -11.98 9.87
N LEU A 25 6.58 -13.08 10.60
CA LEU A 25 6.88 -13.07 12.03
C LEU A 25 8.17 -12.32 12.33
N MET A 26 9.23 -12.59 11.57
CA MET A 26 10.52 -11.92 11.71
C MET A 26 10.36 -10.41 11.58
N LEU A 27 9.64 -9.93 10.56
CA LEU A 27 9.38 -8.51 10.36
C LEU A 27 8.48 -7.91 11.46
N SER A 28 7.44 -8.64 11.88
CA SER A 28 6.55 -8.21 12.97
C SER A 28 7.29 -8.06 14.30
N ILE A 29 8.20 -8.98 14.62
CA ILE A 29 9.06 -8.89 15.80
C ILE A 29 10.04 -7.72 15.64
N ALA A 30 10.72 -7.62 14.50
CA ALA A 30 11.68 -6.56 14.23
C ALA A 30 11.06 -5.16 14.41
N ALA A 31 9.81 -4.98 13.98
CA ALA A 31 9.08 -3.72 14.15
C ALA A 31 9.03 -3.23 15.61
N ARG A 32 9.00 -4.15 16.59
CA ARG A 32 8.99 -3.83 18.03
C ARG A 32 10.31 -3.24 18.54
N PHE A 33 11.40 -3.52 17.84
CA PHE A 33 12.75 -3.08 18.19
C PHE A 33 13.24 -1.93 17.32
N ARG A 34 12.39 -1.38 16.45
CA ARG A 34 12.76 -0.22 15.65
C ARG A 34 13.04 0.98 16.57
N LYS A 35 14.22 1.54 16.41
CA LYS A 35 14.56 2.80 17.08
C LYS A 35 13.70 3.91 16.49
N LYS A 36 13.02 4.65 17.35
CA LYS A 36 12.26 5.83 16.95
C LYS A 36 13.24 6.90 16.46
N ILE A 37 13.00 7.38 15.23
CA ILE A 37 13.74 8.52 14.68
C ILE A 37 12.93 9.77 14.98
N ASP A 38 13.59 10.78 15.54
CA ASP A 38 12.97 12.07 15.79
C ASP A 38 12.93 12.89 14.49
N TYR A 39 11.73 13.23 14.06
CA TYR A 39 11.44 14.12 12.93
C TYR A 39 10.85 15.44 13.44
N SER A 40 11.42 15.99 14.51
CA SER A 40 11.03 17.29 15.03
C SER A 40 11.27 18.41 14.00
N MET A 41 10.56 19.48 14.20
CA MET A 41 10.54 20.64 13.32
C MET A 41 11.95 21.20 13.08
N VAL A 42 12.29 21.43 11.81
CA VAL A 42 13.55 22.05 11.38
C VAL A 42 13.26 23.49 10.96
N ALA A 43 14.13 24.43 11.33
CA ALA A 43 13.95 25.85 11.02
C ALA A 43 13.95 26.13 9.51
N GLU A 44 14.87 25.52 8.78
CA GLU A 44 14.94 25.61 7.30
C GLU A 44 13.81 24.82 6.64
N LYS A 45 13.05 25.49 5.78
CA LYS A 45 11.90 24.91 5.10
C LYS A 45 12.17 24.70 3.61
N LYS A 46 12.15 23.45 3.19
CA LYS A 46 12.18 23.05 1.78
C LYS A 46 10.87 23.41 1.09
N LYS A 47 10.92 23.68 -0.20
CA LYS A 47 9.74 23.99 -0.99
C LYS A 47 9.07 22.68 -1.47
N ILE A 48 7.80 22.48 -1.08
CA ILE A 48 7.08 21.21 -1.28
C ILE A 48 5.93 21.40 -2.29
N ALA A 49 5.89 20.56 -3.34
CA ALA A 49 4.73 20.40 -4.21
C ALA A 49 3.89 19.21 -3.72
N VAL A 50 2.60 19.43 -3.43
CA VAL A 50 1.65 18.38 -3.04
C VAL A 50 0.72 18.09 -4.20
N PHE A 51 0.93 16.98 -4.88
CA PHE A 51 0.15 16.56 -6.05
C PHE A 51 -1.05 15.71 -5.66
N ILE A 52 -2.24 16.10 -6.11
CA ILE A 52 -3.51 15.39 -5.86
C ILE A 52 -4.16 15.04 -7.22
N PRO A 53 -3.82 13.91 -7.84
CA PRO A 53 -4.50 13.45 -9.05
C PRO A 53 -5.95 13.07 -8.72
N SER A 54 -6.90 13.64 -9.48
CA SER A 54 -8.34 13.51 -9.25
C SER A 54 -9.05 13.13 -10.54
N TYR A 55 -9.52 11.88 -10.62
CA TYR A 55 -10.26 11.33 -11.76
C TYR A 55 -11.71 11.08 -11.39
N LYS A 56 -12.64 11.95 -11.86
CA LYS A 56 -14.08 11.86 -11.59
C LYS A 56 -14.44 11.86 -10.08
N GLU A 57 -13.67 12.55 -9.25
CA GLU A 57 -13.87 12.63 -7.79
C GLU A 57 -14.51 13.98 -7.38
N ASP A 58 -15.51 14.45 -8.16
CA ASP A 58 -16.17 15.74 -7.98
C ASP A 58 -16.77 15.93 -6.57
N GLY A 59 -17.23 14.84 -5.95
CA GLY A 59 -17.89 14.86 -4.63
C GLY A 59 -16.97 15.15 -3.44
N ILE A 60 -15.65 14.98 -3.59
CA ILE A 60 -14.72 15.06 -2.45
C ILE A 60 -13.52 15.98 -2.69
N ILE A 61 -13.12 16.19 -3.95
CA ILE A 61 -11.83 16.84 -4.26
C ILE A 61 -11.73 18.28 -3.76
N VAL A 62 -12.81 19.05 -3.79
CA VAL A 62 -12.80 20.45 -3.34
C VAL A 62 -12.51 20.53 -1.85
N ASP A 63 -13.15 19.69 -1.04
CA ASP A 63 -12.93 19.64 0.42
C ASP A 63 -11.51 19.15 0.74
N THR A 64 -11.04 18.09 0.06
CA THR A 64 -9.68 17.57 0.23
C THR A 64 -8.63 18.62 -0.12
N ALA A 65 -8.78 19.30 -1.25
CA ALA A 65 -7.85 20.33 -1.70
C ALA A 65 -7.82 21.55 -0.76
N LEU A 66 -9.01 21.96 -0.27
CA LEU A 66 -9.11 23.03 0.71
C LEU A 66 -8.44 22.67 2.05
N GLN A 67 -8.62 21.46 2.54
CA GLN A 67 -7.94 20.99 3.76
C GLN A 67 -6.42 20.95 3.56
N ALA A 68 -5.96 20.42 2.42
CA ALA A 68 -4.53 20.35 2.09
C ALA A 68 -3.90 21.75 2.00
N SER A 69 -4.61 22.75 1.41
CA SER A 69 -4.11 24.13 1.28
C SER A 69 -4.00 24.89 2.63
N ARG A 70 -4.68 24.42 3.67
CA ARG A 70 -4.66 25.00 5.02
C ARG A 70 -3.70 24.27 5.97
N HIS A 71 -2.81 23.46 5.43
CA HIS A 71 -1.88 22.67 6.23
C HIS A 71 -0.90 23.55 7.01
N PHE A 72 -0.47 23.06 8.18
CA PHE A 72 0.50 23.74 9.03
C PHE A 72 1.91 23.62 8.44
N TYR A 73 2.22 24.53 7.50
CA TYR A 73 3.53 24.72 6.87
C TYR A 73 3.56 26.12 6.28
N PRO A 74 4.72 26.82 6.18
CA PRO A 74 4.75 28.18 5.62
C PRO A 74 4.13 28.25 4.22
N SER A 75 3.18 29.14 4.02
CA SER A 75 2.37 29.20 2.78
C SER A 75 3.16 29.53 1.51
N ASP A 76 4.34 30.18 1.67
CA ASP A 76 5.28 30.45 0.57
C ASP A 76 6.19 29.24 0.26
N LYS A 77 6.16 28.20 1.09
CA LYS A 77 7.01 27.01 1.01
C LYS A 77 6.27 25.77 0.59
N PHE A 78 4.97 25.79 0.34
CA PHE A 78 4.28 24.66 -0.27
C PHE A 78 3.20 25.10 -1.24
N THR A 79 2.89 24.23 -2.20
CA THR A 79 1.84 24.44 -3.18
C THR A 79 1.06 23.15 -3.34
N VAL A 80 -0.27 23.23 -3.20
CA VAL A 80 -1.17 22.12 -3.52
C VAL A 80 -1.54 22.20 -4.99
N ILE A 81 -1.33 21.10 -5.72
CA ILE A 81 -1.54 21.00 -7.16
C ILE A 81 -2.58 19.91 -7.41
N VAL A 82 -3.81 20.30 -7.73
CA VAL A 82 -4.88 19.38 -8.11
C VAL A 82 -4.81 19.10 -9.60
N ILE A 83 -4.74 17.81 -9.96
CA ILE A 83 -4.72 17.39 -11.36
C ILE A 83 -6.12 16.91 -11.72
N ALA A 84 -6.85 17.77 -12.42
CA ALA A 84 -8.25 17.59 -12.76
C ALA A 84 -8.40 16.74 -14.04
N ASP A 85 -8.71 15.46 -13.89
CA ASP A 85 -8.97 14.54 -14.99
C ASP A 85 -10.45 14.17 -15.04
N LYS A 86 -11.17 14.67 -16.05
CA LYS A 86 -12.62 14.46 -16.25
C LYS A 86 -13.48 14.91 -15.07
N LEU A 87 -13.10 15.99 -14.38
CA LEU A 87 -13.95 16.68 -13.42
C LEU A 87 -14.98 17.56 -14.12
N GLN A 88 -16.09 17.84 -13.46
CA GLN A 88 -17.12 18.77 -13.95
C GLN A 88 -16.59 20.21 -13.94
N SER A 89 -17.02 21.04 -14.89
CA SER A 89 -16.60 22.43 -14.98
C SER A 89 -16.89 23.25 -13.72
N GLU A 90 -18.00 22.96 -13.04
CA GLU A 90 -18.35 23.58 -11.77
C GLU A 90 -17.35 23.24 -10.67
N THR A 91 -16.90 21.96 -10.58
CA THR A 91 -15.88 21.51 -9.64
C THR A 91 -14.54 22.20 -9.90
N VAL A 92 -14.15 22.30 -11.17
CA VAL A 92 -12.93 23.01 -11.58
C VAL A 92 -13.00 24.48 -11.20
N ALA A 93 -14.15 25.14 -11.40
CA ALA A 93 -14.35 26.55 -11.02
C ALA A 93 -14.22 26.72 -9.49
N LYS A 94 -14.79 25.83 -8.68
CA LYS A 94 -14.64 25.82 -7.21
C LYS A 94 -13.18 25.62 -6.79
N LEU A 95 -12.44 24.73 -7.43
CA LEU A 95 -11.02 24.51 -7.17
C LEU A 95 -10.18 25.76 -7.47
N LYS A 96 -10.46 26.46 -8.58
CA LYS A 96 -9.78 27.73 -8.95
C LYS A 96 -10.08 28.89 -8.00
N ALA A 97 -11.13 28.79 -7.19
CA ALA A 97 -11.52 29.80 -6.20
C ALA A 97 -10.85 29.62 -4.83
N ILE A 98 -10.10 28.55 -4.63
CA ILE A 98 -9.36 28.26 -3.38
C ILE A 98 -7.84 28.33 -3.67
N PRO A 99 -6.98 28.44 -2.62
CA PRO A 99 -5.53 28.65 -2.80
C PRO A 99 -4.82 27.33 -3.21
N VAL A 100 -5.13 26.81 -4.39
CA VAL A 100 -4.49 25.65 -5.02
C VAL A 100 -4.22 25.91 -6.49
N GLU A 101 -3.24 25.24 -7.04
CA GLU A 101 -3.01 25.20 -8.48
C GLU A 101 -3.85 24.09 -9.11
N VAL A 102 -4.46 24.38 -10.29
CA VAL A 102 -5.27 23.39 -11.01
C VAL A 102 -4.61 23.08 -12.35
N VAL A 103 -4.37 21.81 -12.59
CA VAL A 103 -3.89 21.28 -13.87
C VAL A 103 -5.00 20.47 -14.51
N GLU A 104 -5.66 21.05 -15.50
CA GLU A 104 -6.67 20.33 -16.28
C GLU A 104 -5.99 19.41 -17.30
N VAL A 105 -6.35 18.14 -17.31
CA VAL A 105 -5.83 17.12 -18.23
C VAL A 105 -6.98 16.34 -18.86
N ALA A 106 -6.74 15.87 -20.08
CA ALA A 106 -7.69 15.02 -20.80
C ALA A 106 -6.92 13.90 -21.52
N PHE A 107 -7.22 12.66 -21.18
CA PHE A 107 -6.64 11.48 -21.80
C PHE A 107 -7.72 10.55 -22.34
N ASP A 108 -7.45 9.88 -23.45
CA ASP A 108 -8.32 8.81 -23.97
C ASP A 108 -8.49 7.71 -22.92
N VAL A 109 -7.35 7.28 -22.33
CA VAL A 109 -7.31 6.36 -21.21
C VAL A 109 -6.64 7.07 -20.04
N SER A 110 -7.43 7.45 -19.03
CA SER A 110 -6.97 8.13 -17.83
C SER A 110 -6.19 7.17 -16.95
N MET A 111 -5.03 7.62 -16.45
CA MET A 111 -4.17 6.91 -15.50
C MET A 111 -3.53 7.92 -14.56
N LYS A 112 -3.37 7.54 -13.28
CA LYS A 112 -2.71 8.37 -12.26
C LYS A 112 -1.30 8.77 -12.69
N SER A 113 -0.54 7.84 -13.27
CA SER A 113 0.81 8.08 -13.79
C SER A 113 0.85 9.17 -14.87
N LYS A 114 -0.08 9.18 -15.81
CA LYS A 114 -0.16 10.21 -16.86
C LYS A 114 -0.50 11.58 -16.28
N SER A 115 -1.44 11.62 -15.35
CA SER A 115 -1.84 12.85 -14.67
C SER A 115 -0.65 13.45 -13.91
N LEU A 116 0.06 12.65 -13.12
CA LEU A 116 1.25 13.09 -12.40
C LEU A 116 2.37 13.54 -13.35
N ASN A 117 2.64 12.79 -14.42
CA ASN A 117 3.63 13.19 -15.42
C ASN A 117 3.32 14.55 -16.04
N ALA A 118 2.06 14.80 -16.44
CA ALA A 118 1.64 16.07 -17.01
C ALA A 118 1.83 17.25 -16.04
N ALA A 119 1.49 17.05 -14.76
CA ALA A 119 1.68 18.08 -13.75
C ALA A 119 3.16 18.33 -13.43
N LEU A 120 3.96 17.28 -13.27
CA LEU A 120 5.39 17.40 -13.02
C LEU A 120 6.11 18.17 -14.12
N ASN A 121 5.80 17.88 -15.40
CA ASN A 121 6.36 18.62 -16.54
C ASN A 121 5.91 20.07 -16.57
N LYS A 122 4.68 20.39 -16.15
CA LYS A 122 4.18 21.78 -16.08
C LYS A 122 4.87 22.61 -15.00
N PHE A 123 5.33 21.97 -13.93
CA PHE A 123 5.91 22.64 -12.76
C PHE A 123 7.43 22.42 -12.61
N ASP A 124 8.12 21.91 -13.63
CA ASP A 124 9.54 21.58 -13.58
C ASP A 124 10.44 22.78 -13.26
N ASP A 125 10.05 23.96 -13.73
CA ASP A 125 10.80 25.22 -13.56
C ASP A 125 10.51 25.97 -12.24
N LYS A 126 9.63 25.44 -11.37
CA LYS A 126 9.16 26.17 -10.18
C LYS A 126 10.07 26.05 -8.95
N GLY A 127 11.15 25.29 -9.04
CA GLY A 127 12.17 25.16 -7.99
C GLY A 127 11.63 24.51 -6.71
N PHE A 128 10.85 23.45 -6.83
CA PHE A 128 10.46 22.62 -5.71
C PHE A 128 11.61 21.68 -5.31
N ASP A 129 11.78 21.47 -3.99
CA ASP A 129 12.75 20.53 -3.45
C ASP A 129 12.12 19.13 -3.27
N ILE A 130 10.83 19.08 -2.92
CA ILE A 130 10.11 17.85 -2.60
C ILE A 130 8.80 17.80 -3.37
N GLY A 131 8.50 16.62 -3.94
CA GLY A 131 7.19 16.29 -4.48
C GLY A 131 6.48 15.25 -3.63
N MET A 132 5.30 15.58 -3.10
CA MET A 132 4.45 14.66 -2.33
C MET A 132 3.23 14.26 -3.13
N ILE A 133 2.87 12.97 -3.13
CA ILE A 133 1.69 12.44 -3.82
C ILE A 133 0.64 12.06 -2.78
N LEU A 134 -0.59 12.57 -2.96
CA LEU A 134 -1.79 12.21 -2.21
C LEU A 134 -2.86 11.68 -3.15
N ASP A 135 -3.71 10.76 -2.69
CA ASP A 135 -4.94 10.42 -3.41
C ASP A 135 -6.03 11.48 -3.13
N ALA A 136 -7.05 11.55 -3.99
CA ALA A 136 -8.12 12.56 -3.91
C ALA A 136 -8.94 12.53 -2.60
N ASP A 137 -8.89 11.45 -1.86
CA ASP A 137 -9.54 11.27 -0.55
C ASP A 137 -8.61 11.43 0.64
N ASN A 138 -7.34 11.73 0.42
CA ASN A 138 -6.35 11.76 1.50
C ASN A 138 -6.36 13.10 2.25
N VAL A 139 -6.25 13.00 3.58
CA VAL A 139 -6.08 14.14 4.48
C VAL A 139 -4.79 13.99 5.25
N MET A 140 -3.92 14.99 5.18
CA MET A 140 -2.68 15.02 5.95
C MET A 140 -2.94 15.30 7.44
N GLY A 141 -2.23 14.62 8.33
CA GLY A 141 -2.17 14.98 9.75
C GLY A 141 -1.43 16.31 9.94
N THR A 142 -1.72 17.02 11.01
CA THR A 142 -1.36 18.44 11.23
C THR A 142 0.12 18.78 10.96
N ASP A 143 1.04 17.89 11.30
CA ASP A 143 2.49 18.07 11.20
C ASP A 143 3.15 17.24 10.08
N CYS A 144 2.37 16.72 9.16
CA CYS A 144 2.84 15.80 8.12
C CYS A 144 3.94 16.42 7.26
N LEU A 145 3.76 17.64 6.73
CA LEU A 145 4.76 18.30 5.89
C LEU A 145 6.02 18.69 6.70
N GLU A 146 5.88 19.06 7.97
CA GLU A 146 7.01 19.33 8.84
C GLU A 146 7.91 18.09 9.03
N LYS A 147 7.30 16.94 9.27
CA LYS A 147 8.02 15.66 9.41
C LYS A 147 8.67 15.20 8.11
N VAL A 148 7.97 15.39 6.99
CA VAL A 148 8.55 15.15 5.66
C VAL A 148 9.77 16.04 5.47
N ASN A 149 9.66 17.36 5.71
CA ASN A 149 10.78 18.30 5.64
C ASN A 149 11.97 17.84 6.50
N ALA A 150 11.71 17.45 7.76
CA ALA A 150 12.75 16.98 8.67
C ALA A 150 13.45 15.70 8.17
N ALA A 151 12.71 14.79 7.55
CA ALA A 151 13.29 13.58 6.97
C ALA A 151 14.23 13.89 5.79
N PHE A 152 13.84 14.83 4.92
CA PHE A 152 14.71 15.27 3.82
C PHE A 152 15.96 16.00 4.31
N HIS A 153 15.90 16.75 5.42
CA HIS A 153 17.08 17.31 6.06
C HIS A 153 17.99 16.26 6.71
N LYS A 154 17.48 15.06 7.00
CA LYS A 154 18.29 13.91 7.44
C LYS A 154 18.92 13.14 6.27
N GLY A 155 18.71 13.59 5.03
CA GLY A 155 19.30 13.00 3.81
C GLY A 155 18.46 11.89 3.17
N TYR A 156 17.21 11.68 3.58
CA TYR A 156 16.32 10.77 2.86
C TYR A 156 15.79 11.44 1.59
N GLU A 157 15.73 10.68 0.51
CA GLU A 157 15.27 11.15 -0.80
C GLU A 157 13.89 10.58 -1.15
N VAL A 158 13.46 9.52 -0.47
CA VAL A 158 12.13 8.90 -0.61
C VAL A 158 11.58 8.57 0.76
N VAL A 159 10.36 8.99 1.02
CA VAL A 159 9.68 8.83 2.31
C VAL A 159 8.27 8.31 2.10
N GLN A 160 7.88 7.28 2.86
CA GLN A 160 6.49 6.84 3.01
C GLN A 160 5.94 7.33 4.34
N CYS A 161 4.88 8.13 4.32
CA CYS A 161 4.14 8.53 5.51
C CYS A 161 3.23 7.39 6.01
N HIS A 162 2.79 7.48 7.26
CA HIS A 162 1.88 6.52 7.88
C HIS A 162 0.46 6.71 7.37
N ARG A 163 0.07 5.92 6.38
CA ARG A 163 -1.30 5.91 5.90
C ARG A 163 -2.19 5.13 6.86
N THR A 164 -3.32 5.71 7.26
CA THR A 164 -4.27 5.13 8.21
C THR A 164 -5.72 5.46 7.82
N ALA A 165 -6.69 4.81 8.48
CA ALA A 165 -8.08 4.92 8.12
C ALA A 165 -8.71 6.25 8.56
N LYS A 166 -9.44 6.89 7.64
CA LYS A 166 -10.32 8.04 7.87
C LYS A 166 -11.69 7.59 8.41
N ASN A 167 -12.14 6.39 8.03
CA ASN A 167 -13.43 5.82 8.40
C ASN A 167 -13.31 4.37 8.90
N GLN A 168 -14.13 4.02 9.92
CA GLN A 168 -14.13 2.70 10.55
C GLN A 168 -15.56 2.26 10.96
N GLN A 169 -16.62 2.91 10.40
CA GLN A 169 -18.00 2.75 10.85
C GLN A 169 -18.63 1.42 10.43
N THR A 170 -18.12 0.78 9.39
CA THR A 170 -18.59 -0.55 8.96
C THR A 170 -17.59 -1.64 9.35
N PRO A 171 -18.05 -2.90 9.58
CA PRO A 171 -17.13 -4.01 9.82
C PRO A 171 -16.07 -4.20 8.73
N VAL A 172 -16.43 -3.96 7.46
CA VAL A 172 -15.52 -4.06 6.33
C VAL A 172 -14.45 -2.97 6.39
N ALA A 173 -14.85 -1.71 6.63
CA ALA A 173 -13.91 -0.60 6.76
C ALA A 173 -12.97 -0.77 7.97
N LEU A 174 -13.49 -1.26 9.10
CA LEU A 174 -12.69 -1.55 10.28
C LEU A 174 -11.65 -2.66 10.01
N LEU A 175 -12.05 -3.75 9.35
CA LEU A 175 -11.11 -4.83 8.98
C LEU A 175 -10.08 -4.38 7.94
N ASP A 176 -10.45 -3.50 7.01
CA ASP A 176 -9.53 -2.92 6.04
C ASP A 176 -8.54 -1.95 6.73
N ALA A 177 -9.02 -1.17 7.72
CA ALA A 177 -8.17 -0.33 8.58
C ALA A 177 -7.14 -1.17 9.36
N ILE A 178 -7.57 -2.24 10.01
CA ILE A 178 -6.67 -3.18 10.71
C ILE A 178 -5.67 -3.80 9.73
N SER A 179 -6.12 -4.17 8.53
CA SER A 179 -5.25 -4.71 7.48
C SER A 179 -4.16 -3.71 7.06
N GLU A 180 -4.48 -2.42 6.98
CA GLU A 180 -3.48 -1.38 6.69
C GLU A 180 -2.45 -1.24 7.83
N GLU A 181 -2.91 -1.26 9.10
CA GLU A 181 -1.99 -1.17 10.24
C GLU A 181 -1.06 -2.38 10.35
N ILE A 182 -1.53 -3.58 10.04
CA ILE A 182 -0.66 -4.75 9.93
C ILE A 182 0.39 -4.56 8.82
N ASN A 183 0.02 -3.94 7.68
CA ASN A 183 0.98 -3.62 6.63
C ASN A 183 1.98 -2.55 7.09
N ASN A 184 1.54 -1.53 7.82
CA ASN A 184 2.42 -0.51 8.41
C ASN A 184 3.43 -1.14 9.35
N ASN A 185 3.00 -2.07 10.21
CA ASN A 185 3.89 -2.77 11.13
C ASN A 185 4.89 -3.66 10.35
N ILE A 186 4.42 -4.58 9.51
CA ILE A 186 5.27 -5.61 8.89
C ILE A 186 6.10 -5.02 7.75
N PHE A 187 5.44 -4.39 6.75
CA PHE A 187 6.07 -4.01 5.47
C PHE A 187 6.65 -2.59 5.45
N ARG A 188 6.59 -1.86 6.55
CA ARG A 188 7.21 -0.55 6.69
C ARG A 188 8.09 -0.51 7.93
N GLN A 189 7.51 -0.53 9.11
CA GLN A 189 8.25 -0.46 10.36
C GLN A 189 9.23 -1.64 10.54
N GLY A 190 8.77 -2.87 10.30
CA GLY A 190 9.60 -4.07 10.40
C GLY A 190 10.72 -4.11 9.36
N GLN A 191 10.45 -3.72 8.12
CA GLN A 191 11.47 -3.60 7.08
C GLN A 191 12.55 -2.58 7.47
N ARG A 192 12.16 -1.39 7.92
CA ARG A 192 13.10 -0.37 8.39
C ARG A 192 13.94 -0.84 9.58
N ALA A 193 13.33 -1.55 10.52
CA ALA A 193 14.05 -2.15 11.66
C ALA A 193 15.13 -3.16 11.22
N MET A 194 14.92 -3.83 10.10
CA MET A 194 15.88 -4.77 9.49
C MET A 194 16.91 -4.11 8.56
N GLY A 195 16.89 -2.77 8.46
CA GLY A 195 17.75 -2.02 7.53
C GLY A 195 17.38 -2.27 6.04
N LEU A 196 16.10 -2.52 5.76
CA LEU A 196 15.54 -2.70 4.42
C LEU A 196 14.71 -1.47 4.04
N PRO A 197 14.60 -1.14 2.74
CA PRO A 197 13.71 -0.09 2.30
C PRO A 197 12.25 -0.39 2.65
N SER A 198 11.52 0.61 3.14
CA SER A 198 10.08 0.51 3.37
C SER A 198 9.33 0.19 2.08
N SER A 199 8.21 -0.54 2.17
CA SER A 199 7.32 -0.72 1.04
C SER A 199 6.45 0.52 0.80
N LEU A 200 6.32 0.93 -0.46
CA LEU A 200 5.46 2.02 -0.88
C LEU A 200 3.98 1.59 -1.01
N ILE A 201 3.08 2.56 -0.91
CA ILE A 201 1.64 2.40 -1.15
C ILE A 201 1.09 3.61 -1.89
N GLY A 202 1.27 3.76 -3.12
CA GLY A 202 0.60 4.69 -4.04
C GLY A 202 0.25 6.13 -3.57
N SER A 203 0.19 6.42 -2.26
CA SER A 203 -0.13 7.74 -1.70
C SER A 203 0.50 7.98 -0.32
N GLY A 204 0.56 9.25 0.12
CA GLY A 204 1.32 9.64 1.30
C GLY A 204 2.81 9.38 1.11
N ILE A 205 3.32 9.59 -0.10
CA ILE A 205 4.71 9.37 -0.48
C ILE A 205 5.33 10.72 -0.85
N ALA A 206 6.53 10.97 -0.36
CA ALA A 206 7.32 12.14 -0.76
C ALA A 206 8.64 11.70 -1.36
N PHE A 207 9.08 12.42 -2.38
CA PHE A 207 10.32 12.20 -3.11
C PHE A 207 11.09 13.50 -3.23
N ASP A 208 12.43 13.41 -3.37
CA ASP A 208 13.17 14.46 -4.04
C ASP A 208 12.47 14.81 -5.36
N TYR A 209 12.29 16.11 -5.62
CA TYR A 209 11.49 16.54 -6.76
C TYR A 209 12.08 16.09 -8.10
N SER A 210 13.39 16.17 -8.24
CA SER A 210 14.10 15.76 -9.47
C SER A 210 13.98 14.25 -9.68
N LEU A 211 14.09 13.46 -8.61
CA LEU A 211 13.88 12.01 -8.65
C LEU A 211 12.45 11.67 -9.06
N LEU A 212 11.46 12.35 -8.48
CA LEU A 212 10.04 12.16 -8.82
C LEU A 212 9.78 12.46 -10.29
N HIS A 213 10.26 13.62 -10.78
CA HIS A 213 10.15 14.02 -12.16
C HIS A 213 10.81 12.99 -13.09
N TYR A 214 12.02 12.53 -12.77
CA TYR A 214 12.70 11.49 -13.53
C TYR A 214 11.88 10.20 -13.60
N ILE A 215 11.39 9.69 -12.46
CA ILE A 215 10.65 8.43 -12.40
C ILE A 215 9.38 8.49 -13.24
N PHE A 216 8.57 9.57 -13.12
CA PHE A 216 7.32 9.70 -13.85
C PHE A 216 7.49 10.00 -15.35
N ASN A 217 8.69 10.36 -15.79
CA ASN A 217 9.04 10.46 -17.22
C ASN A 217 9.50 9.12 -17.83
N LEU A 218 9.67 8.06 -17.05
CA LEU A 218 10.00 6.74 -17.57
C LEU A 218 8.81 6.13 -18.34
N PRO A 219 9.02 5.57 -19.55
CA PRO A 219 7.97 4.94 -20.35
C PRO A 219 7.24 3.80 -19.60
N GLU A 220 7.95 3.07 -18.75
CA GLU A 220 7.42 1.97 -17.95
C GLU A 220 6.42 2.43 -16.88
N ILE A 221 6.49 3.69 -16.47
CA ILE A 221 5.58 4.30 -15.49
C ILE A 221 4.37 4.92 -16.17
N GLN A 222 4.56 5.67 -17.27
CA GLN A 222 3.51 6.50 -17.88
C GLN A 222 2.24 5.75 -18.29
N ASN A 223 2.35 4.50 -18.71
CA ASN A 223 1.22 3.69 -19.17
C ASN A 223 0.93 2.49 -18.24
N ASN A 224 1.36 2.57 -16.98
CA ASN A 224 1.21 1.49 -16.01
C ASN A 224 0.08 1.81 -15.02
N PRO A 225 -1.01 1.02 -14.97
CA PRO A 225 -2.08 1.22 -13.99
C PRO A 225 -1.71 0.80 -12.56
N GLY A 226 -0.54 0.17 -12.37
CA GLY A 226 0.06 -0.21 -11.10
C GLY A 226 1.41 0.48 -10.91
N GLU A 227 1.47 1.79 -11.14
CA GLU A 227 2.67 2.62 -11.14
C GLU A 227 3.46 2.50 -9.82
N ASP A 228 2.78 2.39 -8.68
CA ASP A 228 3.41 2.25 -7.36
C ASP A 228 4.32 1.01 -7.26
N ARG A 229 3.94 -0.07 -7.94
CA ARG A 229 4.74 -1.30 -8.01
C ARG A 229 5.95 -1.16 -8.92
N GLU A 230 5.80 -0.47 -10.05
CA GLU A 230 6.95 -0.22 -10.93
C GLU A 230 7.93 0.78 -10.30
N ILE A 231 7.43 1.77 -9.54
CA ILE A 231 8.30 2.66 -8.75
C ILE A 231 9.19 1.84 -7.81
N ASP A 232 8.66 0.85 -7.09
CA ASP A 232 9.45 -0.05 -6.24
C ASP A 232 10.61 -0.71 -7.05
N VAL A 233 10.34 -1.17 -8.27
CA VAL A 233 11.36 -1.75 -9.17
C VAL A 233 12.44 -0.72 -9.53
N GLN A 234 12.02 0.51 -9.88
CA GLN A 234 12.95 1.59 -10.23
C GLN A 234 13.84 1.99 -9.05
N LEU A 235 13.29 2.03 -7.84
CA LEU A 235 14.07 2.32 -6.63
C LEU A 235 15.10 1.23 -6.33
N VAL A 236 14.77 -0.06 -6.57
CA VAL A 236 15.75 -1.15 -6.45
C VAL A 236 16.87 -0.99 -7.47
N ILE A 237 16.55 -0.67 -8.74
CA ILE A 237 17.55 -0.44 -9.79
C ILE A 237 18.50 0.70 -9.39
N LYS A 238 17.96 1.80 -8.87
CA LYS A 238 18.72 2.98 -8.43
C LYS A 238 19.39 2.79 -7.07
N LYS A 239 19.19 1.68 -6.38
CA LYS A 239 19.67 1.41 -5.01
C LYS A 239 19.22 2.48 -4.00
N MET A 240 18.02 3.04 -4.21
CA MET A 240 17.44 4.05 -3.34
C MET A 240 16.88 3.44 -2.08
N ASP A 241 17.06 4.13 -0.97
CA ASP A 241 16.40 3.78 0.29
C ASP A 241 15.03 4.46 0.39
N VAL A 242 14.10 3.83 1.11
CA VAL A 242 12.77 4.38 1.38
C VAL A 242 12.58 4.43 2.89
N GLU A 243 12.50 5.64 3.43
CA GLU A 243 12.21 5.81 4.86
C GLU A 243 10.72 5.71 5.13
N TYR A 244 10.36 5.32 6.35
CA TYR A 244 8.99 5.30 6.85
C TYR A 244 8.86 6.18 8.08
N ILE A 245 8.02 7.20 8.01
CA ILE A 245 7.74 8.09 9.13
C ILE A 245 6.46 7.63 9.82
N GLU A 246 6.60 6.95 10.96
CA GLU A 246 5.49 6.28 11.65
C GLU A 246 4.46 7.23 12.27
N ASP A 247 4.80 8.48 12.47
CA ASP A 247 3.95 9.52 13.09
C ASP A 247 3.58 10.66 12.12
N ALA A 248 3.99 10.61 10.84
CA ALA A 248 3.47 11.49 9.80
C ALA A 248 2.20 10.87 9.18
N TYR A 249 1.05 11.21 9.75
CA TYR A 249 -0.22 10.57 9.36
C TYR A 249 -0.77 11.12 8.04
N VAL A 250 -1.30 10.19 7.22
CA VAL A 250 -2.13 10.47 6.04
C VAL A 250 -3.38 9.60 6.15
N TYR A 251 -4.52 10.23 6.29
CA TYR A 251 -5.82 9.55 6.45
C TYR A 251 -6.45 9.28 5.10
N ASP A 252 -6.81 8.02 4.81
CA ASP A 252 -7.50 7.62 3.57
C ASP A 252 -8.85 6.94 3.84
N GLU A 253 -9.74 6.95 2.85
CA GLU A 253 -11.03 6.30 2.94
C GLU A 253 -10.92 4.80 2.72
N LYS A 254 -11.33 4.01 3.71
CA LYS A 254 -11.42 2.55 3.62
C LYS A 254 -12.72 2.11 2.97
N VAL A 255 -12.66 1.03 2.20
CA VAL A 255 -13.84 0.48 1.53
C VAL A 255 -14.90 0.01 2.53
N ALA A 256 -16.14 0.47 2.36
CA ALA A 256 -17.21 0.24 3.33
C ALA A 256 -18.06 -1.00 3.05
N SER A 257 -17.92 -1.64 1.88
CA SER A 257 -18.72 -2.81 1.49
C SER A 257 -17.90 -3.90 0.79
N ALA A 258 -18.35 -5.16 0.90
CA ALA A 258 -17.70 -6.32 0.28
C ALA A 258 -17.64 -6.23 -1.26
N ALA A 259 -18.64 -5.62 -1.90
CA ALA A 259 -18.65 -5.47 -3.36
C ALA A 259 -17.59 -4.47 -3.85
N VAL A 260 -17.40 -3.35 -3.13
CA VAL A 260 -16.34 -2.38 -3.41
C VAL A 260 -14.97 -2.98 -3.11
N PHE A 261 -14.86 -3.73 -2.00
CA PHE A 261 -13.68 -4.49 -1.63
C PHE A 261 -13.24 -5.43 -2.76
N GLU A 262 -14.14 -6.27 -3.27
CA GLU A 262 -13.86 -7.21 -4.37
C GLU A 262 -13.29 -6.49 -5.60
N ARG A 263 -13.94 -5.39 -6.04
CA ARG A 263 -13.46 -4.60 -7.20
C ARG A 263 -12.05 -4.04 -7.00
N GLN A 264 -11.76 -3.51 -5.79
CA GLN A 264 -10.44 -3.00 -5.45
C GLN A 264 -9.38 -4.11 -5.45
N ARG A 265 -9.72 -5.32 -4.92
CA ARG A 265 -8.79 -6.46 -4.84
C ARG A 265 -8.46 -7.05 -6.20
N VAL A 266 -9.39 -7.05 -7.17
CA VAL A 266 -9.08 -7.43 -8.57
C VAL A 266 -7.91 -6.58 -9.09
N ARG A 267 -7.98 -5.25 -8.94
CA ARG A 267 -6.92 -4.33 -9.39
C ARG A 267 -5.58 -4.62 -8.70
N TRP A 268 -5.59 -4.85 -7.39
CA TRP A 268 -4.37 -5.11 -6.63
C TRP A 268 -3.71 -6.44 -7.00
N LEU A 269 -4.50 -7.48 -7.25
CA LEU A 269 -4.00 -8.78 -7.70
C LEU A 269 -3.42 -8.69 -9.12
N GLU A 270 -4.07 -7.96 -10.02
CA GLU A 270 -3.53 -7.68 -11.37
C GLU A 270 -2.19 -6.93 -11.30
N ALA A 271 -2.09 -5.91 -10.44
CA ALA A 271 -0.85 -5.19 -10.19
C ALA A 271 0.24 -6.11 -9.61
N GLN A 272 -0.09 -7.03 -8.70
CA GLN A 272 0.86 -7.99 -8.13
C GLN A 272 1.45 -8.91 -9.21
N VAL A 273 0.63 -9.44 -10.13
CA VAL A 273 1.11 -10.27 -11.25
C VAL A 273 2.07 -9.49 -12.16
N THR A 274 1.73 -8.23 -12.47
CA THR A 274 2.59 -7.34 -13.27
C THR A 274 3.91 -7.06 -12.54
N HIS A 275 3.87 -6.85 -11.24
CA HIS A 275 5.04 -6.60 -10.41
C HIS A 275 6.02 -7.79 -10.37
N ILE A 276 5.51 -9.02 -10.24
CA ILE A 276 6.35 -10.23 -10.35
C ILE A 276 7.11 -10.23 -11.67
N LYS A 277 6.42 -9.94 -12.79
CA LYS A 277 7.06 -9.85 -14.11
C LYS A 277 8.12 -8.74 -14.14
N GLY A 278 7.89 -7.61 -13.48
CA GLY A 278 8.85 -6.51 -13.34
C GLY A 278 10.17 -6.96 -12.72
N PHE A 279 10.12 -7.75 -11.63
CA PHE A 279 11.32 -8.29 -10.98
C PHE A 279 12.08 -9.36 -11.78
N LEU A 280 11.45 -9.98 -12.77
CA LEU A 280 12.10 -10.96 -13.64
C LEU A 280 12.82 -10.32 -14.84
N GLN A 281 12.72 -9.01 -15.05
CA GLN A 281 13.31 -8.32 -16.18
C GLN A 281 14.86 -8.36 -16.15
N PRO A 282 15.51 -8.40 -17.34
CA PRO A 282 16.97 -8.42 -17.45
C PRO A 282 17.67 -7.22 -16.80
N LYS A 283 17.01 -6.03 -16.77
CA LYS A 283 17.56 -4.81 -16.17
C LYS A 283 17.89 -4.95 -14.68
N LEU A 284 17.33 -5.94 -14.00
CA LEU A 284 17.59 -6.26 -12.59
C LEU A 284 18.66 -7.34 -12.40
N ALA A 285 19.26 -7.87 -13.46
CA ALA A 285 20.21 -8.99 -13.36
C ALA A 285 21.39 -8.69 -12.41
N SER A 286 21.95 -7.47 -12.45
CA SER A 286 23.03 -7.02 -11.58
C SER A 286 22.61 -6.85 -10.10
N GLN A 287 21.31 -6.77 -9.81
CA GLN A 287 20.77 -6.58 -8.46
C GLN A 287 20.33 -7.90 -7.80
N ARG A 288 20.25 -9.01 -8.55
CA ARG A 288 19.68 -10.30 -8.10
C ARG A 288 20.35 -10.89 -6.85
N SER A 289 21.63 -10.61 -6.63
CA SER A 289 22.37 -11.01 -5.43
C SER A 289 22.22 -10.05 -4.26
N SER A 290 21.61 -8.87 -4.46
CA SER A 290 21.46 -7.89 -3.41
C SER A 290 20.41 -8.31 -2.40
N ARG A 291 20.66 -8.04 -1.11
CA ARG A 291 19.72 -8.31 -0.02
C ARG A 291 18.35 -7.62 -0.25
N VAL A 292 18.37 -6.40 -0.78
CA VAL A 292 17.15 -5.64 -1.09
C VAL A 292 16.35 -6.32 -2.20
N PHE A 293 17.01 -6.75 -3.28
CA PHE A 293 16.32 -7.47 -4.36
C PHE A 293 15.68 -8.78 -3.85
N LEU A 294 16.45 -9.62 -3.15
CA LEU A 294 15.94 -10.90 -2.66
C LEU A 294 14.73 -10.72 -1.73
N HIS A 295 14.80 -9.72 -0.85
CA HIS A 295 13.69 -9.36 0.03
C HIS A 295 12.44 -8.93 -0.75
N LYS A 296 12.56 -7.96 -1.67
CA LYS A 296 11.45 -7.46 -2.49
C LYS A 296 10.90 -8.55 -3.41
N PHE A 297 11.77 -9.37 -3.99
CA PHE A 297 11.38 -10.51 -4.82
C PHE A 297 10.56 -11.53 -4.01
N PHE A 298 11.01 -11.93 -2.81
CA PHE A 298 10.24 -12.83 -1.94
C PHE A 298 8.88 -12.22 -1.59
N GLN A 299 8.83 -10.93 -1.27
CA GLN A 299 7.59 -10.21 -0.94
C GLN A 299 6.55 -10.29 -2.08
N CYS A 300 6.96 -10.34 -3.35
CA CYS A 300 6.05 -10.46 -4.48
C CYS A 300 5.25 -11.76 -4.48
N PHE A 301 5.79 -12.83 -3.88
CA PHE A 301 5.14 -14.15 -3.81
C PHE A 301 4.26 -14.32 -2.58
N LEU A 302 4.21 -13.36 -1.68
CA LEU A 302 3.31 -13.44 -0.54
C LEU A 302 1.86 -13.32 -1.00
N LEU A 303 1.02 -14.21 -0.52
CA LEU A 303 -0.41 -14.17 -0.78
C LEU A 303 -1.07 -13.02 0.01
N PRO A 304 -2.20 -12.50 -0.48
CA PRO A 304 -3.07 -11.64 0.32
C PRO A 304 -3.47 -12.34 1.64
N ARG A 305 -3.49 -11.58 2.71
CA ARG A 305 -3.73 -12.08 4.08
C ARG A 305 -4.99 -12.93 4.22
N LEU A 306 -6.09 -12.52 3.57
CA LEU A 306 -7.35 -13.28 3.59
C LEU A 306 -7.22 -14.67 2.95
N LEU A 307 -6.32 -14.84 1.97
CA LEU A 307 -6.04 -16.16 1.40
C LEU A 307 -5.28 -17.05 2.36
N TYR A 308 -4.29 -16.51 3.11
CA TYR A 308 -3.65 -17.29 4.17
C TYR A 308 -4.67 -17.75 5.22
N ILE A 309 -5.56 -16.86 5.68
CA ILE A 309 -6.62 -17.21 6.63
C ILE A 309 -7.50 -18.33 6.07
N ALA A 310 -7.92 -18.22 4.81
CA ALA A 310 -8.74 -19.25 4.15
C ALA A 310 -7.99 -20.57 4.02
N LEU A 311 -6.71 -20.55 3.60
CA LEU A 311 -5.88 -21.74 3.46
C LEU A 311 -5.64 -22.45 4.79
N PHE A 312 -5.32 -21.71 5.86
CA PHE A 312 -5.20 -22.30 7.19
C PHE A 312 -6.53 -22.86 7.69
N GLY A 313 -7.66 -22.18 7.43
CA GLY A 313 -8.99 -22.71 7.72
C GLY A 313 -9.29 -24.03 7.00
N VAL A 314 -9.00 -24.10 5.70
CA VAL A 314 -9.13 -25.35 4.92
C VAL A 314 -8.22 -26.45 5.47
N MET A 315 -6.97 -26.11 5.82
CA MET A 315 -6.05 -27.09 6.41
C MET A 315 -6.57 -27.65 7.72
N LEU A 316 -7.12 -26.81 8.61
CA LEU A 316 -7.71 -27.30 9.87
C LEU A 316 -8.91 -28.23 9.62
N VAL A 317 -9.74 -27.96 8.62
CA VAL A 317 -10.83 -28.84 8.22
C VAL A 317 -10.30 -30.17 7.67
N LEU A 318 -9.27 -30.14 6.81
CA LEU A 318 -8.65 -31.38 6.28
C LEU A 318 -7.99 -32.21 7.38
N LEU A 319 -7.34 -31.58 8.36
CA LEU A 319 -6.80 -32.28 9.54
C LEU A 319 -7.89 -32.95 10.38
N LEU A 320 -9.02 -32.26 10.58
CA LEU A 320 -10.18 -32.83 11.26
C LEU A 320 -10.75 -34.04 10.50
N VAL A 321 -10.89 -33.94 9.17
CA VAL A 321 -11.33 -35.06 8.32
C VAL A 321 -10.36 -36.23 8.44
N GLN A 322 -9.05 -35.97 8.33
CA GLN A 322 -8.02 -37.01 8.51
C GLN A 322 -8.14 -37.73 9.87
N TYR A 323 -8.38 -36.96 10.94
CA TYR A 323 -8.56 -37.51 12.29
C TYR A 323 -9.83 -38.37 12.39
N LEU A 324 -10.98 -37.89 11.91
CA LEU A 324 -12.27 -38.58 11.98
C LEU A 324 -12.27 -39.88 11.19
N PHE A 325 -11.57 -39.94 10.07
CA PHE A 325 -11.50 -41.14 9.21
C PHE A 325 -10.26 -42.00 9.45
N SER A 326 -9.47 -41.71 10.51
CA SER A 326 -8.21 -42.42 10.83
C SER A 326 -7.28 -42.53 9.61
N ALA A 327 -7.31 -41.51 8.72
CA ALA A 327 -6.50 -41.49 7.52
C ALA A 327 -5.12 -40.83 7.78
N SER A 328 -4.17 -41.04 6.87
CA SER A 328 -2.83 -40.46 6.96
C SER A 328 -2.37 -39.99 5.58
N PHE A 329 -2.91 -38.87 5.09
CA PHE A 329 -2.56 -38.33 3.79
C PHE A 329 -1.89 -36.93 3.85
N ILE A 330 -1.95 -36.25 5.01
CA ILE A 330 -1.34 -34.94 5.21
C ILE A 330 0.05 -35.09 5.80
N PHE A 331 1.03 -34.38 5.25
CA PHE A 331 2.38 -34.27 5.75
C PHE A 331 2.80 -32.78 5.83
N PRO A 332 3.53 -32.35 6.84
CA PRO A 332 3.93 -33.03 8.07
C PRO A 332 2.76 -33.34 9.02
N SER A 333 3.03 -33.79 10.23
CA SER A 333 2.01 -34.18 11.21
C SER A 333 1.07 -33.03 11.58
N ALA A 334 -0.10 -33.38 12.13
CA ALA A 334 -1.14 -32.41 12.49
C ALA A 334 -0.66 -31.34 13.47
N GLU A 335 0.17 -31.74 14.46
CA GLU A 335 0.71 -30.83 15.46
C GLU A 335 1.55 -29.73 14.83
N ILE A 336 2.34 -30.04 13.80
CA ILE A 336 3.20 -29.10 13.10
C ILE A 336 2.34 -28.08 12.30
N TRP A 337 1.26 -28.56 11.66
CA TRP A 337 0.31 -27.67 10.98
C TRP A 337 -0.44 -26.75 11.93
N ILE A 338 -0.89 -27.27 13.08
CA ILE A 338 -1.54 -26.51 14.13
C ILE A 338 -0.56 -25.46 14.68
N ALA A 339 0.67 -25.84 14.98
CA ALA A 339 1.70 -24.92 15.45
C ALA A 339 1.96 -23.78 14.44
N LEU A 340 2.07 -24.09 13.15
CA LEU A 340 2.24 -23.08 12.10
C LEU A 340 1.02 -22.15 12.00
N THR A 341 -0.20 -22.69 12.14
CA THR A 341 -1.45 -21.91 12.14
C THR A 341 -1.48 -20.95 13.33
N VAL A 342 -1.16 -21.44 14.53
CA VAL A 342 -1.08 -20.60 15.75
C VAL A 342 -0.03 -19.51 15.58
N LEU A 343 1.14 -19.84 15.03
CA LEU A 343 2.21 -18.89 14.76
C LEU A 343 1.80 -17.79 13.79
N TYR A 344 1.05 -18.15 12.74
CA TYR A 344 0.49 -17.15 11.79
C TYR A 344 -0.46 -16.19 12.48
N PHE A 345 -1.44 -16.69 13.25
CA PHE A 345 -2.38 -15.81 13.95
C PHE A 345 -1.70 -14.97 15.04
N ALA A 346 -0.72 -15.52 15.75
CA ALA A 346 0.11 -14.77 16.69
C ALA A 346 0.87 -13.63 15.98
N THR A 347 1.40 -13.88 14.78
CA THR A 347 2.06 -12.85 13.96
C THR A 347 1.10 -11.70 13.63
N LEU A 348 -0.14 -12.01 13.24
CA LEU A 348 -1.15 -10.99 12.95
C LEU A 348 -1.49 -10.19 14.21
N LEU A 349 -1.74 -10.86 15.32
CA LEU A 349 -2.03 -10.21 16.60
C LEU A 349 -0.87 -9.29 17.04
N LEU A 350 0.37 -9.75 16.97
CA LEU A 350 1.54 -8.91 17.27
C LEU A 350 1.61 -7.65 16.41
N SER A 351 1.09 -7.68 15.19
CA SER A 351 1.15 -6.57 14.25
C SER A 351 0.00 -5.56 14.37
N ILE A 352 -1.04 -5.87 15.15
CA ILE A 352 -2.20 -5.00 15.35
C ILE A 352 -1.92 -4.01 16.49
N PRO A 353 -2.11 -2.68 16.28
CA PRO A 353 -2.03 -1.71 17.37
C PRO A 353 -3.09 -1.93 18.46
N GLY A 354 -2.72 -1.68 19.73
CA GLY A 354 -3.57 -1.91 20.90
C GLY A 354 -4.96 -1.26 20.83
N ARG A 355 -5.08 -0.12 20.12
CA ARG A 355 -6.36 0.59 19.93
C ARG A 355 -7.44 -0.23 19.20
N PHE A 356 -7.07 -1.29 18.50
CA PHE A 356 -8.01 -2.17 17.80
C PHE A 356 -8.46 -3.39 18.62
N TYR A 357 -7.93 -3.61 19.81
CA TYR A 357 -8.40 -4.68 20.69
C TYR A 357 -9.70 -4.26 21.41
N THR A 358 -10.79 -4.21 20.64
CA THR A 358 -12.12 -3.78 21.11
C THR A 358 -13.19 -4.83 20.80
N MET A 359 -14.32 -4.75 21.51
CA MET A 359 -15.47 -5.61 21.23
C MET A 359 -16.03 -5.40 19.82
N THR A 360 -15.93 -4.17 19.28
CA THR A 360 -16.33 -3.86 17.90
C THR A 360 -15.47 -4.61 16.89
N THR A 361 -14.16 -4.65 17.11
CA THR A 361 -13.24 -5.44 16.28
C THR A 361 -13.54 -6.93 16.36
N PHE A 362 -13.80 -7.46 17.57
CA PHE A 362 -14.17 -8.86 17.75
C PHE A 362 -15.43 -9.22 16.95
N LYS A 363 -16.47 -8.37 16.99
CA LYS A 363 -17.66 -8.55 16.17
C LYS A 363 -17.36 -8.45 14.67
N ALA A 364 -16.48 -7.56 14.26
CA ALA A 364 -16.10 -7.39 12.85
C ALA A 364 -15.40 -8.63 12.27
N ILE A 365 -14.68 -9.41 13.09
CA ILE A 365 -14.01 -10.67 12.67
C ILE A 365 -15.00 -11.65 12.05
N LEU A 366 -16.26 -11.66 12.46
CA LEU A 366 -17.31 -12.51 11.89
C LEU A 366 -17.57 -12.24 10.40
N HIS A 367 -17.09 -11.11 9.86
CA HIS A 367 -17.18 -10.77 8.43
C HIS A 367 -15.98 -11.28 7.62
N ILE A 368 -14.94 -11.85 8.25
CA ILE A 368 -13.75 -12.38 7.55
C ILE A 368 -14.13 -13.46 6.52
N PRO A 369 -15.02 -14.43 6.79
CA PRO A 369 -15.42 -15.41 5.78
C PRO A 369 -16.03 -14.77 4.52
N LEU A 370 -16.88 -13.75 4.69
CA LEU A 370 -17.45 -13.00 3.56
C LEU A 370 -16.36 -12.32 2.71
N LEU A 371 -15.38 -11.68 3.37
CA LEU A 371 -14.26 -11.04 2.69
C LEU A 371 -13.32 -12.04 2.03
N ALA A 372 -13.13 -13.23 2.63
CA ALA A 372 -12.36 -14.32 2.03
C ALA A 372 -13.01 -14.83 0.73
N VAL A 373 -14.34 -15.02 0.74
CA VAL A 373 -15.10 -15.35 -0.47
C VAL A 373 -14.97 -14.25 -1.53
N SER A 374 -15.06 -12.97 -1.14
CA SER A 374 -14.85 -11.83 -2.05
C SER A 374 -13.45 -11.81 -2.63
N MET A 375 -12.42 -12.18 -1.85
CA MET A 375 -11.05 -12.29 -2.32
C MET A 375 -10.89 -13.42 -3.35
N ILE A 376 -11.49 -14.60 -3.10
CA ILE A 376 -11.48 -15.72 -4.05
C ILE A 376 -12.18 -15.32 -5.36
N LYS A 377 -13.35 -14.66 -5.27
CA LYS A 377 -14.03 -14.11 -6.45
C LYS A 377 -13.17 -13.11 -7.22
N ALA A 378 -12.43 -12.25 -6.51
CA ALA A 378 -11.51 -11.31 -7.13
C ALA A 378 -10.38 -12.04 -7.88
N MET A 379 -9.81 -13.11 -7.32
CA MET A 379 -8.80 -13.95 -8.00
C MET A 379 -9.32 -14.54 -9.32
N LEU A 380 -10.55 -15.04 -9.34
CA LEU A 380 -11.17 -15.61 -10.54
C LEU A 380 -11.45 -14.55 -11.63
N LYS A 381 -11.46 -13.27 -11.29
CA LYS A 381 -11.71 -12.14 -12.20
C LYS A 381 -10.45 -11.46 -12.73
N ILE A 382 -9.26 -11.93 -12.37
CA ILE A 382 -7.97 -11.37 -12.81
C ILE A 382 -7.86 -11.44 -14.34
N LYS A 383 -7.47 -10.31 -14.95
CA LYS A 383 -7.15 -10.20 -16.39
C LYS A 383 -5.78 -9.56 -16.53
N THR A 384 -4.81 -10.31 -17.03
CA THR A 384 -3.40 -9.86 -17.14
C THR A 384 -3.14 -8.74 -18.15
N ASN A 385 -4.11 -8.43 -19.01
CA ASN A 385 -3.99 -7.44 -20.10
C ASN A 385 -5.04 -6.33 -20.01
N ARG A 386 -5.49 -5.97 -18.82
CA ARG A 386 -6.44 -4.88 -18.65
C ARG A 386 -5.78 -3.53 -18.96
N ARG A 387 -6.34 -2.79 -19.93
CA ARG A 387 -5.84 -1.49 -20.39
C ARG A 387 -6.58 -0.29 -19.80
N TYR A 388 -7.63 -0.50 -18.99
CA TYR A 388 -8.41 0.58 -18.38
C TYR A 388 -8.38 0.51 -16.87
N PHE A 389 -8.41 1.67 -16.24
CA PHE A 389 -8.46 1.80 -14.78
C PHE A 389 -9.85 1.45 -14.26
N ILE A 390 -9.92 0.60 -13.23
CA ILE A 390 -11.16 0.31 -12.50
C ILE A 390 -11.34 1.39 -11.45
N HIS A 391 -12.21 2.36 -11.71
CA HIS A 391 -12.54 3.41 -10.76
C HIS A 391 -13.29 2.84 -9.56
N THR A 392 -12.88 3.25 -8.36
CA THR A 392 -13.54 2.92 -7.09
C THR A 392 -13.99 4.24 -6.48
N PRO A 393 -15.28 4.63 -6.64
CA PRO A 393 -15.78 5.91 -6.15
C PRO A 393 -15.54 6.08 -4.66
N LYS A 394 -15.17 7.28 -4.25
CA LYS A 394 -15.01 7.70 -2.86
C LYS A 394 -16.21 8.54 -2.45
N THR A 395 -16.67 8.37 -1.22
CA THR A 395 -17.92 8.99 -0.76
C THR A 395 -17.80 9.67 0.61
N PHE A 396 -16.73 9.39 1.35
CA PHE A 396 -16.55 9.92 2.69
C PHE A 396 -15.86 11.30 2.62
N SER A 397 -16.69 12.34 2.73
CA SER A 397 -16.23 13.70 2.98
C SER A 397 -15.98 13.86 4.48
N SER A 398 -14.79 14.29 4.87
CA SER A 398 -14.50 14.72 6.24
C SER A 398 -15.17 16.09 6.44
N LYS A 399 -16.37 16.11 6.99
CA LYS A 399 -16.92 17.33 7.58
C LYS A 399 -16.40 17.48 8.99
#